data_971ce627f0587ae76aad86fb4c924dec
#
_entry.id   971ce627f0587ae76aad86fb4c924dec
#
_cell.length_a   1.000
_cell.length_b   1.000
_cell.length_c   1.000
_cell.angle_alpha   90.00
_cell.angle_beta   90.00
_cell.angle_gamma   90.00
#
_symmetry.space_group_name_H-M   'P 1'
#
loop_
_entity.id
_entity.type
_entity.pdbx_description
1 polymer ?
#
loop_
_entity_poly.entity_id
_entity_poly.type
_entity_poly.pdbx_seq_one_letter_code
_entity_poly.pdbx_strand_id
1 'polypeptide(L)'
;METPSDNALADDFDHEALRRAVRHSRRLYTGQVRSKEVASVTEELGRHLDTLLTACTTAAGDLPPAERRTMSQASAHARQLLTDGPPPGAMSSVVHMQLLADAASALAASLRAAR
;
A
#
# COMPACT_ATOMS: atom_id res chain seq x y z
N MET A 1 12.38 23.62 15.53
CA MET A 1 11.65 22.76 14.58
C MET A 1 11.83 21.33 15.00
N GLU A 2 10.75 20.67 15.29
CA GLU A 2 10.80 19.30 15.79
C GLU A 2 11.10 18.33 14.67
N THR A 3 11.99 17.39 14.93
CA THR A 3 12.21 16.27 14.03
C THR A 3 10.98 15.36 14.11
N PRO A 4 10.42 14.92 12.97
CA PRO A 4 9.29 14.00 13.02
C PRO A 4 9.69 12.72 13.75
N SER A 5 8.91 12.32 14.72
CA SER A 5 9.07 11.02 15.36
C SER A 5 8.55 9.94 14.41
N ASP A 6 8.83 8.67 14.73
CA ASP A 6 8.30 7.54 13.97
C ASP A 6 6.77 7.57 13.90
N ASN A 7 6.13 8.05 14.97
CA ASN A 7 4.68 8.22 15.02
C ASN A 7 4.21 9.34 14.08
N ALA A 8 5.04 10.38 13.88
CA ALA A 8 4.71 11.46 12.97
C ALA A 8 4.67 10.99 11.52
N LEU A 9 5.56 10.07 11.12
CA LEU A 9 5.50 9.46 9.78
C LEU A 9 4.19 8.72 9.56
N ALA A 10 3.73 7.97 10.57
CA ALA A 10 2.47 7.25 10.50
C ALA A 10 1.28 8.22 10.44
N ASP A 11 1.34 9.31 11.23
CA ASP A 11 0.28 10.32 11.29
C ASP A 11 0.26 11.18 10.04
N ASP A 12 1.42 11.42 9.42
CA ASP A 12 1.54 12.24 8.22
C ASP A 12 1.17 11.50 6.94
N PHE A 13 1.03 10.16 7.01
CA PHE A 13 0.62 9.42 5.83
C PHE A 13 -0.80 9.82 5.41
N ASP A 14 -0.97 10.13 4.13
CA ASP A 14 -2.25 10.60 3.60
C ASP A 14 -3.19 9.42 3.37
N HIS A 15 -3.86 8.98 4.43
CA HIS A 15 -4.83 7.88 4.37
C HIS A 15 -6.01 8.20 3.46
N GLU A 16 -6.39 9.48 3.37
CA GLU A 16 -7.48 9.89 2.50
C GLU A 16 -7.13 9.73 1.03
N ALA A 17 -5.91 10.11 0.65
CA ALA A 17 -5.43 9.91 -0.72
C ALA A 17 -5.40 8.42 -1.06
N LEU A 18 -4.96 7.59 -0.14
CA LEU A 18 -4.96 6.14 -0.34
C LEU A 18 -6.39 5.61 -0.52
N ARG A 19 -7.33 6.04 0.31
CA ARG A 19 -8.73 5.61 0.18
C ARG A 19 -9.32 5.99 -1.17
N ARG A 20 -9.01 7.19 -1.67
CA ARG A 20 -9.45 7.61 -3.00
C ARG A 20 -8.87 6.73 -4.10
N ALA A 21 -7.57 6.42 -4.01
CA ALA A 21 -6.90 5.55 -4.98
C ALA A 21 -7.49 4.13 -4.96
N VAL A 22 -7.76 3.59 -3.77
CA VAL A 22 -8.36 2.26 -3.62
C VAL A 22 -9.77 2.24 -4.21
N ARG A 23 -10.59 3.26 -3.94
CA ARG A 23 -11.92 3.36 -4.52
C ARG A 23 -11.87 3.45 -6.04
N HIS A 24 -10.92 4.23 -6.57
CA HIS A 24 -10.73 4.36 -8.01
C HIS A 24 -10.33 3.01 -8.63
N SER A 25 -9.41 2.29 -7.99
CA SER A 25 -8.99 0.97 -8.47
C SER A 25 -10.15 -0.01 -8.53
N ARG A 26 -11.04 0.01 -7.53
CA ARG A 26 -12.22 -0.86 -7.51
C ARG A 26 -13.18 -0.53 -8.64
N ARG A 27 -13.39 0.75 -8.92
CA ARG A 27 -14.23 1.17 -10.05
C ARG A 27 -13.65 0.72 -11.38
N LEU A 28 -12.33 0.82 -11.55
CA LEU A 28 -11.67 0.35 -12.77
C LEU A 28 -11.74 -1.18 -12.89
N TYR A 29 -11.64 -1.90 -11.77
CA TYR A 29 -11.70 -3.35 -11.75
C TYR A 29 -13.08 -3.87 -12.17
N THR A 30 -14.16 -3.19 -11.74
CA THR A 30 -15.53 -3.61 -11.98
C THR A 30 -16.17 -2.97 -13.20
N GLY A 31 -15.53 -1.95 -13.77
CA GLY A 31 -16.07 -1.18 -14.89
C GLY A 31 -15.31 -1.42 -16.18
N GLN A 32 -15.47 -0.47 -17.10
CA GLN A 32 -14.75 -0.48 -18.37
C GLN A 32 -13.29 -0.08 -18.14
N VAL A 33 -12.38 -0.98 -18.49
CA VAL A 33 -10.96 -0.79 -18.25
C VAL A 33 -10.35 0.15 -19.29
N ARG A 34 -9.66 1.20 -18.82
CA ARG A 34 -8.86 2.08 -19.65
C ARG A 34 -7.40 1.95 -19.24
N SER A 35 -6.56 1.52 -20.17
CA SER A 35 -5.15 1.22 -19.90
C SER A 35 -4.38 2.38 -19.25
N LYS A 36 -4.63 3.61 -19.69
CA LYS A 36 -3.97 4.79 -19.12
C LYS A 36 -4.37 5.04 -17.68
N GLU A 37 -5.64 4.86 -17.36
CA GLU A 37 -6.13 5.03 -15.99
C GLU A 37 -5.59 3.94 -15.08
N VAL A 38 -5.58 2.70 -15.55
CA VAL A 38 -5.01 1.58 -14.78
C VAL A 38 -3.54 1.84 -14.49
N ALA A 39 -2.77 2.26 -15.48
CA ALA A 39 -1.35 2.56 -15.30
C ALA A 39 -1.15 3.69 -14.29
N SER A 40 -1.95 4.76 -14.38
CA SER A 40 -1.87 5.90 -13.48
C SER A 40 -2.20 5.52 -12.05
N VAL A 41 -3.27 4.77 -11.83
CA VAL A 41 -3.68 4.32 -10.49
C VAL A 41 -2.66 3.33 -9.92
N THR A 42 -2.14 2.43 -10.74
CA THR A 42 -1.10 1.48 -10.34
C THR A 42 0.15 2.22 -9.84
N GLU A 43 0.59 3.24 -10.56
CA GLU A 43 1.73 4.05 -10.18
C GLU A 43 1.48 4.78 -8.87
N GLU A 44 0.30 5.37 -8.71
CA GLU A 44 -0.08 6.06 -7.47
C GLU A 44 -0.10 5.09 -6.28
N LEU A 45 -0.69 3.91 -6.45
CA LEU A 45 -0.72 2.88 -5.41
C LEU A 45 0.70 2.41 -5.06
N GLY A 46 1.58 2.29 -6.06
CA GLY A 46 2.98 1.96 -5.84
C GLY A 46 3.69 2.98 -4.97
N ARG A 47 3.45 4.27 -5.20
CA ARG A 47 4.02 5.34 -4.38
C ARG A 47 3.50 5.29 -2.95
N HIS A 48 2.19 5.08 -2.78
CA HIS A 48 1.61 4.92 -1.44
C HIS A 48 2.22 3.72 -0.72
N LEU A 49 2.40 2.62 -1.46
CA LEU A 49 2.96 1.40 -0.89
C LEU A 49 4.42 1.60 -0.43
N ASP A 50 5.24 2.30 -1.23
CA ASP A 50 6.61 2.63 -0.84
C ASP A 50 6.64 3.46 0.44
N THR A 51 5.78 4.46 0.55
CA THR A 51 5.69 5.32 1.73
C THR A 51 5.26 4.50 2.96
N LEU A 52 4.27 3.63 2.78
CA LEU A 52 3.79 2.75 3.86
C LEU A 52 4.86 1.76 4.32
N LEU A 53 5.62 1.21 3.39
CA LEU A 53 6.70 0.28 3.73
C LEU A 53 7.75 0.95 4.61
N THR A 54 8.12 2.19 4.29
CA THR A 54 9.06 2.96 5.11
C THR A 54 8.47 3.21 6.50
N ALA A 55 7.23 3.66 6.57
CA ALA A 55 6.57 3.95 7.86
C ALA A 55 6.42 2.68 8.71
N CYS A 56 6.05 1.56 8.09
CA CYS A 56 5.90 0.28 8.80
C CYS A 56 7.24 -0.25 9.31
N THR A 57 8.31 -0.12 8.52
CA THR A 57 9.65 -0.53 8.95
C THR A 57 10.07 0.25 10.20
N THR A 58 9.80 1.55 10.22
CA THR A 58 10.13 2.41 11.35
C THR A 58 9.29 2.04 12.58
N ALA A 59 7.99 1.83 12.40
CA ALA A 59 7.07 1.53 13.50
C ALA A 59 7.27 0.13 14.09
N ALA A 60 7.75 -0.82 13.31
CA ALA A 60 7.82 -2.24 13.69
C ALA A 60 8.68 -2.48 14.94
N GLY A 61 9.71 -1.67 15.15
CA GLY A 61 10.62 -1.80 16.29
C GLY A 61 9.94 -1.66 17.64
N ASP A 62 8.84 -0.91 17.69
CA ASP A 62 8.12 -0.61 18.94
C ASP A 62 6.92 -1.53 19.17
N LEU A 63 6.66 -2.46 18.25
CA LEU A 63 5.50 -3.33 18.33
C LEU A 63 5.76 -4.59 19.16
N PRO A 64 4.72 -5.14 19.83
CA PRO A 64 4.81 -6.47 20.41
C PRO A 64 5.14 -7.52 19.33
N PRO A 65 5.72 -8.68 19.71
CA PRO A 65 6.18 -9.68 18.75
C PRO A 65 5.11 -10.17 17.76
N ALA A 66 3.87 -10.35 18.19
CA ALA A 66 2.79 -10.84 17.34
C ALA A 66 2.45 -9.81 16.24
N GLU A 67 2.28 -8.55 16.65
CA GLU A 67 1.95 -7.45 15.74
C GLU A 67 3.12 -7.16 14.79
N ARG A 68 4.35 -7.26 15.31
CA ARG A 68 5.57 -7.10 14.48
C ARG A 68 5.61 -8.17 13.39
N ARG A 69 5.27 -9.40 13.73
CA ARG A 69 5.24 -10.50 12.76
C ARG A 69 4.20 -10.25 11.67
N THR A 70 3.00 -9.84 12.06
CA THR A 70 1.92 -9.53 11.11
C THR A 70 2.33 -8.41 10.16
N MET A 71 2.90 -7.33 10.69
CA MET A 71 3.37 -6.21 9.88
C MET A 71 4.52 -6.62 8.97
N SER A 72 5.43 -7.46 9.45
CA SER A 72 6.56 -7.96 8.67
C SER A 72 6.09 -8.81 7.50
N GLN A 73 5.09 -9.67 7.70
CA GLN A 73 4.52 -10.50 6.65
C GLN A 73 3.81 -9.64 5.59
N ALA A 74 3.03 -8.66 6.02
CA ALA A 74 2.36 -7.74 5.10
C ALA A 74 3.37 -6.93 4.30
N SER A 75 4.45 -6.48 4.93
CA SER A 75 5.53 -5.74 4.27
C SER A 75 6.25 -6.60 3.23
N ALA A 76 6.54 -7.85 3.57
CA ALA A 76 7.20 -8.78 2.64
C ALA A 76 6.33 -9.03 1.41
N HIS A 77 5.04 -9.24 1.61
CA HIS A 77 4.08 -9.42 0.51
C HIS A 77 4.03 -8.18 -0.40
N ALA A 78 3.99 -7.00 0.20
CA ALA A 78 3.95 -5.74 -0.55
C ALA A 78 5.23 -5.56 -1.38
N ARG A 79 6.40 -5.84 -0.80
CA ARG A 79 7.68 -5.76 -1.53
C ARG A 79 7.71 -6.73 -2.70
N GLN A 80 7.16 -7.93 -2.51
CA GLN A 80 7.09 -8.94 -3.57
C GLN A 80 6.26 -8.45 -4.74
N LEU A 81 5.11 -7.85 -4.46
CA LEU A 81 4.24 -7.27 -5.50
C LEU A 81 4.94 -6.17 -6.29
N LEU A 82 5.68 -5.30 -5.59
CA LEU A 82 6.42 -4.21 -6.25
C LEU A 82 7.58 -4.74 -7.10
N THR A 83 8.26 -5.78 -6.62
CA THR A 83 9.40 -6.37 -7.31
C THR A 83 8.98 -7.14 -8.56
N ASP A 84 7.94 -7.96 -8.44
CA ASP A 84 7.49 -8.84 -9.52
C ASP A 84 6.76 -8.10 -10.63
N GLY A 85 6.06 -7.01 -10.28
CA GLY A 85 5.24 -6.31 -11.24
C GLY A 85 4.05 -7.15 -11.72
N PRO A 86 3.32 -6.67 -12.74
CA PRO A 86 2.17 -7.41 -13.26
C PRO A 86 2.62 -8.65 -14.02
N PRO A 87 1.96 -9.82 -13.79
CA PRO A 87 2.24 -11.00 -14.58
C PRO A 87 1.80 -10.80 -16.04
N PRO A 88 2.29 -11.59 -17.00
CA PRO A 88 1.86 -11.46 -18.39
C PRO A 88 0.39 -11.87 -18.57
N GLY A 89 -0.32 -11.15 -19.45
CA GLY A 89 -1.71 -11.45 -19.77
C GLY A 89 -2.57 -10.19 -19.89
N ALA A 90 -3.70 -10.29 -20.59
CA ALA A 90 -4.55 -9.14 -20.91
C ALA A 90 -5.18 -8.48 -19.68
N MET A 91 -5.55 -9.25 -18.69
CA MET A 91 -6.19 -8.75 -17.46
C MET A 91 -5.21 -8.58 -16.29
N SER A 92 -3.95 -8.90 -16.50
CA SER A 92 -2.96 -8.94 -15.42
C SER A 92 -2.68 -7.56 -14.81
N SER A 93 -2.71 -6.51 -15.62
CA SER A 93 -2.49 -5.14 -15.11
C SER A 93 -3.57 -4.72 -14.14
N VAL A 94 -4.84 -5.06 -14.42
CA VAL A 94 -5.97 -4.75 -13.55
C VAL A 94 -5.89 -5.55 -12.26
N VAL A 95 -5.58 -6.84 -12.37
CA VAL A 95 -5.41 -7.72 -11.20
C VAL A 95 -4.24 -7.22 -10.33
N HIS A 96 -3.12 -6.87 -10.96
CA HIS A 96 -1.97 -6.34 -10.23
C HIS A 96 -2.30 -5.04 -9.50
N MET A 97 -3.01 -4.13 -10.16
CA MET A 97 -3.49 -2.89 -9.55
C MET A 97 -4.34 -3.19 -8.29
N GLN A 98 -5.26 -4.16 -8.40
CA GLN A 98 -6.12 -4.54 -7.27
C GLN A 98 -5.30 -5.15 -6.13
N LEU A 99 -4.30 -5.98 -6.45
CA LEU A 99 -3.42 -6.56 -5.45
C LEU A 99 -2.61 -5.49 -4.72
N LEU A 100 -2.13 -4.47 -5.45
CA LEU A 100 -1.44 -3.34 -4.82
C LEU A 100 -2.37 -2.56 -3.90
N ALA A 101 -3.62 -2.35 -4.32
CA ALA A 101 -4.62 -1.67 -3.50
C ALA A 101 -4.90 -2.43 -2.20
N ASP A 102 -5.04 -3.75 -2.28
CA ASP A 102 -5.28 -4.60 -1.11
C ASP A 102 -4.07 -4.61 -0.17
N ALA A 103 -2.86 -4.70 -0.72
CA ALA A 103 -1.63 -4.68 0.07
C ALA A 103 -1.46 -3.33 0.80
N ALA A 104 -1.71 -2.23 0.10
CA ALA A 104 -1.61 -0.89 0.68
C ALA A 104 -2.66 -0.70 1.79
N SER A 105 -3.87 -1.17 1.58
CA SER A 105 -4.93 -1.10 2.59
C SER A 105 -4.58 -1.90 3.84
N ALA A 106 -3.99 -3.09 3.67
CA ALA A 106 -3.56 -3.93 4.79
C ALA A 106 -2.43 -3.26 5.59
N LEU A 107 -1.43 -2.69 4.91
CA LEU A 107 -0.34 -1.98 5.58
C LEU A 107 -0.83 -0.73 6.31
N ALA A 108 -1.72 0.03 5.68
CA ALA A 108 -2.30 1.23 6.31
C ALA A 108 -3.08 0.87 7.57
N ALA A 109 -3.84 -0.24 7.54
CA ALA A 109 -4.57 -0.73 8.70
C ALA A 109 -3.62 -1.15 9.82
N SER A 110 -2.54 -1.88 9.49
CA SER A 110 -1.52 -2.29 10.46
C SER A 110 -0.84 -1.07 11.10
N LEU A 111 -0.55 -0.06 10.28
CA LEU A 111 0.09 1.17 10.76
C LEU A 111 -0.81 1.93 11.73
N ARG A 112 -2.12 2.02 11.43
CA ARG A 112 -3.08 2.65 12.34
C ARG A 112 -3.21 1.89 13.65
N ALA A 113 -3.21 0.57 13.60
CA ALA A 113 -3.30 -0.28 14.78
C ALA A 113 -2.06 -0.18 15.68
N ALA A 114 -0.93 0.23 15.12
CA ALA A 114 0.34 0.35 15.84
C ALA A 114 0.44 1.60 16.71
N ARG A 115 -0.50 2.53 16.62
CA ARG A 115 -0.47 3.78 17.39
C ARG A 115 -0.91 3.61 18.83
#